data_93dc53e038cacef7a1dd7a76c99a78c4
#
_entry.id   93dc53e038cacef7a1dd7a76c99a78c4
#
_cell.length_a   1.000
_cell.length_b   1.000
_cell.length_c   1.000
_cell.angle_alpha   90.00
_cell.angle_beta   90.00
_cell.angle_gamma   90.00
#
_symmetry.space_group_name_H-M   'P 1'
#
loop_
_entity.id
_entity.type
_entity.pdbx_description
1 polymer ?
#
loop_
_entity_poly.entity_id
_entity_poly.type
_entity_poly.pdbx_seq_one_letter_code
_entity_poly.pdbx_strand_id
1 'polypeptide(L)'
;MPAIPPRVVVVGGGLAGLVAAESLQAAETPGTACRPGVILVEAKGRTGGVVETIQRDGWLIERSADNFLAARPEGMALVDRLGLSDKLISVFEPSRRALVFQAGRTYPVPSGFRLLAPGLAAGIEATEILSAEGKSRLLAERYVPPKKPVPEDRGDESLESFALRRLGREAFDRLVQPLVAGIWTADPARLSMAAACPEFLRMEQEHGSLSAAEEARLGDLGTAHRAEGARYGQFVTLASGMGTLPERLAERIEAAGVERRRAAVTALERLPAGRWRVSLDRAAGGTETIDADGVVLALPAPIAARVMATADKALAAELGGIDYAGSAVVVLGYAREQVAHPLDAAGVVVPRIEGRRALAISFSSAKFPGRAPAGHCLLRVFLGGALDPERHLLDDDQLVALAREELAAIVGASGPPKLIEIARWPAAMPQYHLGHLERIERITQRLDMLPGLALAGAAYEGVGIPQVIASGQAAAKRVLASVRAAG
;
A
#
# COMPACT_ATOMS: atom_id res chain seq x y z
N MET A 1 20.68 5.62 42.10
CA MET A 1 19.85 4.47 41.69
C MET A 1 19.98 4.31 40.19
N PRO A 2 20.09 3.11 39.61
CA PRO A 2 20.00 2.97 38.17
C PRO A 2 18.64 3.51 37.71
N ALA A 3 18.67 4.36 36.67
CA ALA A 3 17.44 4.92 36.09
C ALA A 3 16.54 3.77 35.61
N ILE A 4 15.27 3.82 35.98
CA ILE A 4 14.30 2.83 35.49
C ILE A 4 14.10 3.10 33.99
N PRO A 5 14.29 2.11 33.12
CA PRO A 5 14.10 2.34 31.68
C PRO A 5 12.65 2.74 31.38
N PRO A 6 12.46 3.71 30.50
CA PRO A 6 11.11 4.14 30.12
C PRO A 6 10.36 3.00 29.44
N ARG A 7 9.07 2.90 29.70
CA ARG A 7 8.19 1.90 29.12
C ARG A 7 7.44 2.46 27.92
N VAL A 8 7.55 1.80 26.77
CA VAL A 8 6.85 2.19 25.54
C VAL A 8 5.92 1.05 25.11
N VAL A 9 4.65 1.37 24.84
CA VAL A 9 3.68 0.43 24.31
C VAL A 9 3.47 0.69 22.83
N VAL A 10 3.68 -0.32 21.99
CA VAL A 10 3.34 -0.32 20.57
C VAL A 10 2.04 -1.08 20.37
N VAL A 11 1.02 -0.41 19.84
CA VAL A 11 -0.31 -0.95 19.64
C VAL A 11 -0.52 -1.29 18.17
N GLY A 12 -0.68 -2.58 17.88
CA GLY A 12 -0.82 -3.14 16.53
C GLY A 12 0.46 -3.81 16.04
N GLY A 13 0.38 -5.11 15.76
CA GLY A 13 1.46 -5.97 15.26
C GLY A 13 1.55 -6.05 13.74
N GLY A 14 1.01 -5.05 13.01
CA GLY A 14 1.23 -4.88 11.58
C GLY A 14 2.66 -4.45 11.25
N LEU A 15 3.01 -4.33 9.96
CA LEU A 15 4.36 -3.99 9.53
C LEU A 15 4.87 -2.69 10.19
N ALA A 16 4.04 -1.63 10.25
CA ALA A 16 4.43 -0.36 10.89
C ALA A 16 4.75 -0.53 12.37
N GLY A 17 3.92 -1.29 13.12
CA GLY A 17 4.14 -1.52 14.55
C GLY A 17 5.36 -2.40 14.83
N LEU A 18 5.59 -3.44 14.02
CA LEU A 18 6.80 -4.26 14.13
C LEU A 18 8.07 -3.44 13.89
N VAL A 19 8.05 -2.59 12.86
CA VAL A 19 9.18 -1.67 12.56
C VAL A 19 9.37 -0.66 13.68
N ALA A 20 8.28 -0.11 14.25
CA ALA A 20 8.37 0.80 15.38
C ALA A 20 8.97 0.10 16.62
N ALA A 21 8.52 -1.11 16.93
CA ALA A 21 9.05 -1.89 18.05
C ALA A 21 10.55 -2.22 17.87
N GLU A 22 10.96 -2.63 16.67
CA GLU A 22 12.36 -2.90 16.32
C GLU A 22 13.21 -1.63 16.46
N SER A 23 12.72 -0.50 15.94
CA SER A 23 13.43 0.77 15.99
C SER A 23 13.58 1.31 17.43
N LEU A 24 12.56 1.15 18.27
CA LEU A 24 12.60 1.50 19.71
C LEU A 24 13.62 0.64 20.45
N GLN A 25 13.64 -0.65 20.19
CA GLN A 25 14.53 -1.60 20.86
C GLN A 25 16.00 -1.43 20.43
N ALA A 26 16.23 -1.02 19.17
CA ALA A 26 17.57 -0.76 18.65
C ALA A 26 18.17 0.57 19.14
N ALA A 27 17.33 1.50 19.60
CA ALA A 27 17.76 2.83 20.02
C ALA A 27 18.24 2.83 21.47
N GLU A 28 19.37 3.46 21.72
CA GLU A 28 19.75 3.85 23.08
C GLU A 28 18.94 5.09 23.49
N THR A 29 18.42 5.09 24.72
CA THR A 29 17.75 6.28 25.27
C THR A 29 18.83 7.31 25.58
N PRO A 30 18.92 8.48 24.91
CA PRO A 30 19.98 9.44 25.19
C PRO A 30 19.88 10.03 26.58
N GLY A 31 21.04 10.20 27.17
CA GLY A 31 21.19 10.65 28.56
C GLY A 31 21.11 9.51 29.58
N THR A 32 20.71 8.30 29.16
CA THR A 32 20.76 7.09 30.00
C THR A 32 21.31 5.95 29.14
N ALA A 33 22.21 5.14 29.66
CA ALA A 33 22.72 3.93 28.99
C ALA A 33 21.62 2.81 28.92
N CYS A 34 20.35 3.15 29.07
CA CYS A 34 19.23 2.21 29.13
C CYS A 34 18.40 2.25 27.87
N ARG A 35 18.06 1.07 27.35
CA ARG A 35 17.04 0.90 26.27
C ARG A 35 15.64 0.95 26.86
N PRO A 36 14.63 1.46 26.13
CA PRO A 36 13.25 1.41 26.61
C PRO A 36 12.75 -0.04 26.74
N GLY A 37 11.95 -0.30 27.77
CA GLY A 37 11.17 -1.53 27.84
C GLY A 37 10.01 -1.45 26.85
N VAL A 38 10.04 -2.25 25.80
CA VAL A 38 9.01 -2.22 24.73
C VAL A 38 8.01 -3.35 24.91
N ILE A 39 6.72 -3.01 24.84
CA ILE A 39 5.61 -3.96 24.85
C ILE A 39 4.84 -3.82 23.54
N LEU A 40 4.76 -4.89 22.75
CA LEU A 40 3.93 -4.96 21.54
C LEU A 40 2.59 -5.61 21.86
N VAL A 41 1.49 -4.88 21.61
CA VAL A 41 0.12 -5.37 21.82
C VAL A 41 -0.53 -5.63 20.47
N GLU A 42 -0.96 -6.88 20.21
CA GLU A 42 -1.66 -7.29 19.00
C GLU A 42 -2.93 -8.07 19.34
N ALA A 43 -4.06 -7.68 18.77
CA ALA A 43 -5.35 -8.30 19.03
C ALA A 43 -5.49 -9.68 18.38
N LYS A 44 -4.89 -9.86 17.20
CA LYS A 44 -4.94 -11.13 16.45
C LYS A 44 -3.88 -12.12 16.95
N GLY A 45 -4.07 -13.39 16.60
CA GLY A 45 -3.10 -14.46 16.94
C GLY A 45 -1.79 -14.41 16.13
N ARG A 46 -1.69 -13.54 15.10
CA ARG A 46 -0.52 -13.37 14.26
C ARG A 46 -0.11 -11.91 14.12
N THR A 47 1.14 -11.67 13.82
CA THR A 47 1.68 -10.38 13.41
C THR A 47 1.69 -10.24 11.87
N GLY A 48 2.09 -9.07 11.35
CA GLY A 48 2.17 -8.78 9.92
C GLY A 48 0.99 -7.96 9.37
N GLY A 49 -0.13 -7.90 10.10
CA GLY A 49 -1.31 -7.13 9.67
C GLY A 49 -1.88 -7.66 8.35
N VAL A 50 -1.90 -6.82 7.31
CA VAL A 50 -2.37 -7.21 5.96
C VAL A 50 -1.31 -7.98 5.16
N VAL A 51 -0.03 -7.88 5.50
CA VAL A 51 1.05 -8.61 4.83
C VAL A 51 1.04 -10.06 5.33
N GLU A 52 0.63 -10.96 4.46
CA GLU A 52 0.47 -12.38 4.77
C GLU A 52 0.72 -13.24 3.55
N THR A 53 1.59 -14.24 3.70
CA THR A 53 1.87 -15.28 2.72
C THR A 53 1.43 -16.63 3.27
N ILE A 54 0.74 -17.42 2.46
CA ILE A 54 0.39 -18.81 2.78
C ILE A 54 1.17 -19.73 1.85
N GLN A 55 1.73 -20.78 2.41
CA GLN A 55 2.31 -21.89 1.63
C GLN A 55 1.47 -23.13 1.83
N ARG A 56 0.99 -23.72 0.72
CA ARG A 56 0.15 -24.92 0.75
C ARG A 56 0.33 -25.73 -0.53
N ASP A 57 0.71 -27.00 -0.41
CA ASP A 57 0.82 -27.95 -1.52
C ASP A 57 1.64 -27.45 -2.73
N GLY A 58 2.76 -26.78 -2.46
CA GLY A 58 3.63 -26.18 -3.48
C GLY A 58 3.15 -24.84 -4.04
N TRP A 59 2.01 -24.31 -3.58
CA TRP A 59 1.55 -22.97 -3.88
C TRP A 59 2.07 -21.97 -2.86
N LEU A 60 2.54 -20.82 -3.34
CA LEU A 60 2.88 -19.66 -2.49
C LEU A 60 1.91 -18.52 -2.80
N ILE A 61 1.09 -18.20 -1.82
CA ILE A 61 -0.10 -17.37 -1.96
C ILE A 61 0.08 -16.06 -1.18
N GLU A 62 0.14 -14.94 -1.89
CA GLU A 62 0.12 -13.62 -1.26
C GLU A 62 -1.32 -13.17 -1.07
N ARG A 63 -1.72 -12.92 0.16
CA ARG A 63 -3.09 -12.51 0.48
C ARG A 63 -3.35 -11.02 0.29
N SER A 64 -2.29 -10.19 0.22
CA SER A 64 -2.39 -8.75 -0.05
C SER A 64 -1.25 -8.27 -0.97
N ALA A 65 -0.35 -7.40 -0.50
CA ALA A 65 0.80 -6.95 -1.28
C ALA A 65 1.74 -8.11 -1.61
N ASP A 66 2.13 -8.24 -2.87
CA ASP A 66 3.03 -9.30 -3.37
C ASP A 66 4.42 -8.77 -3.75
N ASN A 67 4.65 -7.47 -3.62
CA ASN A 67 5.91 -6.81 -3.94
C ASN A 67 5.96 -5.40 -3.37
N PHE A 68 7.12 -4.77 -3.46
CA PHE A 68 7.31 -3.35 -3.16
C PHE A 68 8.29 -2.69 -4.14
N LEU A 69 8.30 -1.35 -4.16
CA LEU A 69 9.13 -0.55 -5.04
C LEU A 69 10.54 -0.42 -4.47
N ALA A 70 11.55 -0.99 -5.15
CA ALA A 70 12.94 -0.97 -4.73
C ALA A 70 13.58 0.45 -4.77
N ALA A 71 13.03 1.36 -5.57
CA ALA A 71 13.50 2.75 -5.66
C ALA A 71 13.32 3.56 -4.36
N ARG A 72 12.53 3.06 -3.41
CA ARG A 72 12.37 3.63 -2.08
C ARG A 72 13.33 2.94 -1.11
N PRO A 73 14.29 3.68 -0.53
CA PRO A 73 15.39 3.08 0.24
C PRO A 73 14.94 2.35 1.50
N GLU A 74 13.82 2.73 2.11
CA GLU A 74 13.37 2.20 3.39
C GLU A 74 13.07 0.70 3.32
N GLY A 75 12.49 0.23 2.19
CA GLY A 75 12.20 -1.18 1.96
C GLY A 75 13.48 -2.01 1.82
N MET A 76 14.41 -1.55 0.98
CA MET A 76 15.68 -2.21 0.75
C MET A 76 16.56 -2.23 2.01
N ALA A 77 16.62 -1.11 2.74
CA ALA A 77 17.37 -1.02 4.00
C ALA A 77 16.82 -1.95 5.07
N LEU A 78 15.49 -2.15 5.14
CA LEU A 78 14.90 -3.12 6.05
C LEU A 78 15.26 -4.55 5.65
N VAL A 79 15.14 -4.89 4.36
CA VAL A 79 15.50 -6.22 3.84
C VAL A 79 16.96 -6.55 4.15
N ASP A 80 17.88 -5.61 3.92
CA ASP A 80 19.31 -5.78 4.23
C ASP A 80 19.54 -5.99 5.74
N ARG A 81 18.96 -5.14 6.57
CA ARG A 81 19.06 -5.23 8.04
C ARG A 81 18.51 -6.55 8.61
N LEU A 82 17.56 -7.18 7.91
CA LEU A 82 17.01 -8.49 8.29
C LEU A 82 17.78 -9.67 7.70
N GLY A 83 18.85 -9.43 6.91
CA GLY A 83 19.62 -10.47 6.24
C GLY A 83 18.83 -11.22 5.16
N LEU A 84 17.97 -10.51 4.42
CA LEU A 84 17.11 -11.09 3.38
C LEU A 84 17.50 -10.67 1.96
N SER A 85 18.61 -9.95 1.78
CA SER A 85 19.04 -9.40 0.49
C SER A 85 19.27 -10.47 -0.58
N ASP A 86 19.76 -11.63 -0.21
CA ASP A 86 19.97 -12.82 -1.07
C ASP A 86 18.65 -13.50 -1.49
N LYS A 87 17.55 -13.19 -0.84
CA LYS A 87 16.19 -13.72 -1.10
C LYS A 87 15.32 -12.81 -1.94
N LEU A 88 15.83 -11.63 -2.30
CA LEU A 88 15.11 -10.72 -3.19
C LEU A 88 15.09 -11.28 -4.62
N ILE A 89 13.91 -11.24 -5.22
CA ILE A 89 13.70 -11.50 -6.64
C ILE A 89 12.96 -10.35 -7.30
N SER A 90 13.34 -10.04 -8.54
CA SER A 90 12.65 -9.05 -9.37
C SER A 90 11.51 -9.68 -10.15
N VAL A 91 10.64 -8.85 -10.71
CA VAL A 91 9.65 -9.29 -11.70
C VAL A 91 10.37 -9.98 -12.85
N PHE A 92 9.90 -11.18 -13.24
CA PHE A 92 10.44 -11.91 -14.36
C PHE A 92 10.43 -11.07 -15.63
N GLU A 93 11.58 -10.97 -16.31
CA GLU A 93 11.80 -9.99 -17.37
C GLU A 93 10.74 -10.01 -18.48
N PRO A 94 10.36 -11.18 -19.05
CA PRO A 94 9.30 -11.25 -20.05
C PRO A 94 7.93 -10.75 -19.56
N SER A 95 7.71 -10.73 -18.24
CA SER A 95 6.46 -10.31 -17.60
C SER A 95 6.47 -8.86 -17.10
N ARG A 96 7.50 -8.07 -17.43
CA ARG A 96 7.65 -6.66 -16.98
C ARG A 96 6.74 -5.68 -17.70
N ARG A 97 5.54 -6.09 -18.08
CA ARG A 97 4.51 -5.24 -18.68
C ARG A 97 3.17 -5.45 -18.01
N ALA A 98 2.30 -4.46 -18.07
CA ALA A 98 0.89 -4.59 -17.71
C ALA A 98 0.04 -4.61 -18.98
N LEU A 99 -1.10 -5.25 -18.88
CA LEU A 99 -2.11 -5.28 -19.92
C LEU A 99 -3.36 -4.51 -19.47
N VAL A 100 -4.09 -3.98 -20.44
CA VAL A 100 -5.42 -3.38 -20.27
C VAL A 100 -6.43 -4.28 -20.99
N PHE A 101 -7.52 -4.61 -20.33
CA PHE A 101 -8.65 -5.30 -20.96
C PHE A 101 -9.52 -4.30 -21.70
N GLN A 102 -9.85 -4.59 -22.96
CA GLN A 102 -10.71 -3.76 -23.79
C GLN A 102 -11.44 -4.61 -24.82
N ALA A 103 -12.77 -4.51 -24.88
CA ALA A 103 -13.61 -5.15 -25.88
C ALA A 103 -13.32 -6.66 -26.10
N GLY A 104 -13.14 -7.42 -24.98
CA GLY A 104 -12.89 -8.87 -25.02
C GLY A 104 -11.44 -9.27 -25.29
N ARG A 105 -10.48 -8.34 -25.37
CA ARG A 105 -9.06 -8.59 -25.61
C ARG A 105 -8.18 -7.88 -24.58
N THR A 106 -6.92 -8.30 -24.51
CA THR A 106 -5.91 -7.66 -23.68
C THR A 106 -4.88 -6.98 -24.56
N TYR A 107 -4.52 -5.74 -24.23
CA TYR A 107 -3.55 -4.92 -24.94
C TYR A 107 -2.44 -4.45 -24.00
N PRO A 108 -1.19 -4.37 -24.42
CA PRO A 108 -0.13 -3.85 -23.58
C PRO A 108 -0.34 -2.35 -23.30
N VAL A 109 -0.10 -1.94 -22.05
CA VAL A 109 0.01 -0.51 -21.72
C VAL A 109 1.06 0.13 -22.63
N PRO A 110 0.84 1.34 -23.18
CA PRO A 110 1.77 1.98 -24.09
C PRO A 110 3.18 2.03 -23.51
N SER A 111 4.19 1.73 -24.35
CA SER A 111 5.58 1.73 -23.92
C SER A 111 5.98 3.09 -23.32
N GLY A 112 6.59 3.05 -22.14
CA GLY A 112 6.96 4.23 -21.36
C GLY A 112 5.82 4.91 -20.60
N PHE A 113 4.55 4.51 -20.79
CA PHE A 113 3.43 5.06 -20.02
C PHE A 113 3.56 4.65 -18.55
N ARG A 114 3.54 5.61 -17.66
CA ARG A 114 3.74 5.40 -16.22
C ARG A 114 2.68 6.11 -15.40
N LEU A 115 1.62 5.43 -15.06
CA LEU A 115 0.46 5.88 -14.28
C LEU A 115 -0.24 7.12 -14.90
N LEU A 116 0.37 8.30 -14.80
CA LEU A 116 -0.09 9.57 -15.34
C LEU A 116 0.90 10.18 -16.36
N ALA A 117 2.13 9.71 -16.41
CA ALA A 117 3.11 10.20 -17.38
C ALA A 117 2.91 9.50 -18.73
N PRO A 118 2.72 10.26 -19.84
CA PRO A 118 2.36 9.70 -21.14
C PRO A 118 3.39 8.76 -21.77
N GLY A 119 4.66 8.84 -21.36
CA GLY A 119 5.74 8.10 -21.99
C GLY A 119 6.20 8.72 -23.31
N LEU A 120 6.78 7.87 -24.17
CA LEU A 120 7.32 8.31 -25.46
C LEU A 120 6.23 8.38 -26.53
N ALA A 121 6.32 9.35 -27.43
CA ALA A 121 5.39 9.55 -28.56
C ALA A 121 5.20 8.25 -29.38
N ALA A 122 6.28 7.54 -29.70
CA ALA A 122 6.21 6.28 -30.46
C ALA A 122 5.35 5.20 -29.74
N GLY A 123 5.39 5.13 -28.42
CA GLY A 123 4.53 4.20 -27.65
C GLY A 123 3.06 4.57 -27.70
N ILE A 124 2.76 5.89 -27.70
CA ILE A 124 1.39 6.41 -27.83
C ILE A 124 0.87 6.18 -29.26
N GLU A 125 1.68 6.42 -30.27
CA GLU A 125 1.30 6.20 -31.68
C GLU A 125 1.04 4.73 -31.99
N ALA A 126 1.81 3.82 -31.41
CA ALA A 126 1.71 2.39 -31.63
C ALA A 126 0.56 1.71 -30.89
N THR A 127 0.02 2.30 -29.81
CA THR A 127 -1.00 1.64 -29.00
C THR A 127 -2.33 1.44 -29.74
N GLU A 128 -2.98 0.31 -29.51
CA GLU A 128 -4.33 0.02 -30.01
C GLU A 128 -5.43 0.37 -28.96
N ILE A 129 -5.03 0.80 -27.73
CA ILE A 129 -5.97 1.12 -26.65
C ILE A 129 -6.72 2.43 -26.94
N LEU A 130 -6.07 3.40 -27.60
CA LEU A 130 -6.62 4.73 -27.85
C LEU A 130 -7.01 4.92 -29.31
N SER A 131 -8.10 5.65 -29.54
CA SER A 131 -8.50 6.15 -30.85
C SER A 131 -7.46 7.13 -31.41
N ALA A 132 -7.55 7.46 -32.69
CA ALA A 132 -6.69 8.49 -33.31
C ALA A 132 -6.83 9.84 -32.59
N GLU A 133 -8.04 10.21 -32.17
CA GLU A 133 -8.32 11.42 -31.39
C GLU A 133 -7.71 11.35 -30.00
N GLY A 134 -7.86 10.22 -29.31
CA GLY A 134 -7.26 9.99 -28.01
C GLY A 134 -5.74 10.05 -28.03
N LYS A 135 -5.10 9.47 -29.04
CA LYS A 135 -3.64 9.58 -29.28
C LYS A 135 -3.21 11.02 -29.49
N SER A 136 -3.90 11.75 -30.39
CA SER A 136 -3.63 13.15 -30.65
C SER A 136 -3.79 14.00 -29.40
N ARG A 137 -4.85 13.78 -28.62
CA ARG A 137 -5.10 14.49 -27.37
C ARG A 137 -4.01 14.20 -26.32
N LEU A 138 -3.57 12.95 -26.22
CA LEU A 138 -2.52 12.55 -25.28
C LEU A 138 -1.15 13.13 -25.68
N LEU A 139 -0.80 13.14 -26.97
CA LEU A 139 0.42 13.77 -27.50
C LEU A 139 0.42 15.29 -27.30
N ALA A 140 -0.76 15.93 -27.34
CA ALA A 140 -0.91 17.36 -27.08
C ALA A 140 -0.75 17.73 -25.58
N GLU A 141 -0.54 16.77 -24.67
CA GLU A 141 -0.32 17.03 -23.25
C GLU A 141 0.80 18.05 -23.00
N ARG A 142 1.87 18.00 -23.77
CA ARG A 142 3.01 18.92 -23.67
C ARG A 142 2.66 20.39 -23.85
N TYR A 143 1.55 20.71 -24.50
CA TYR A 143 1.07 22.06 -24.74
C TYR A 143 -0.02 22.51 -23.75
N VAL A 144 -0.45 21.63 -22.85
CA VAL A 144 -1.42 22.00 -21.81
C VAL A 144 -0.68 22.85 -20.77
N PRO A 145 -1.13 24.09 -20.49
CA PRO A 145 -0.44 24.94 -19.53
C PRO A 145 -0.59 24.36 -18.10
N PRO A 146 0.42 24.54 -17.24
CA PRO A 146 0.31 24.21 -15.84
C PRO A 146 -0.87 24.95 -15.17
N LYS A 147 -1.51 24.28 -14.22
CA LYS A 147 -2.54 24.93 -13.39
C LYS A 147 -1.88 26.02 -12.56
N LYS A 148 -2.36 27.26 -12.68
CA LYS A 148 -1.88 28.36 -11.83
C LYS A 148 -2.36 28.12 -10.41
N PRO A 149 -1.50 28.29 -9.39
CA PRO A 149 -1.93 28.24 -8.00
C PRO A 149 -3.04 29.28 -7.76
N VAL A 150 -4.19 28.86 -7.25
CA VAL A 150 -5.26 29.74 -6.81
C VAL A 150 -5.13 29.88 -5.30
N PRO A 151 -4.95 31.09 -4.75
CA PRO A 151 -4.71 31.28 -3.31
C PRO A 151 -5.82 30.73 -2.41
N GLU A 152 -7.06 30.69 -2.89
CA GLU A 152 -8.24 30.25 -2.15
C GLU A 152 -8.39 28.73 -2.07
N ASP A 153 -7.79 27.96 -2.98
CA ASP A 153 -8.04 26.53 -3.20
C ASP A 153 -6.95 25.64 -2.60
N ARG A 154 -6.00 26.19 -1.84
CA ARG A 154 -4.78 25.50 -1.35
C ARG A 154 -4.11 24.57 -2.36
N GLY A 155 -4.57 24.58 -3.62
CA GLY A 155 -3.98 23.87 -4.75
C GLY A 155 -4.28 22.40 -4.82
N ASP A 156 -5.09 21.81 -3.93
CA ASP A 156 -5.44 20.39 -4.05
C ASP A 156 -6.43 20.15 -5.19
N GLU A 157 -6.21 19.10 -5.93
CA GLU A 157 -6.97 18.71 -7.13
C GLU A 157 -7.20 17.21 -7.09
N SER A 158 -8.40 16.75 -7.53
CA SER A 158 -8.63 15.31 -7.63
C SER A 158 -7.81 14.72 -8.78
N LEU A 159 -7.46 13.43 -8.63
CA LEU A 159 -6.71 12.71 -9.66
C LEU A 159 -7.49 12.68 -10.98
N GLU A 160 -8.81 12.54 -10.95
CA GLU A 160 -9.65 12.60 -12.16
C GLU A 160 -9.54 13.98 -12.81
N SER A 161 -9.72 15.07 -12.07
CA SER A 161 -9.61 16.44 -12.59
C SER A 161 -8.25 16.67 -13.25
N PHE A 162 -7.17 16.32 -12.55
CA PHE A 162 -5.81 16.41 -13.07
C PHE A 162 -5.63 15.62 -14.37
N ALA A 163 -6.03 14.34 -14.37
CA ALA A 163 -5.86 13.46 -15.52
C ALA A 163 -6.68 13.92 -16.73
N LEU A 164 -7.94 14.36 -16.52
CA LEU A 164 -8.78 14.89 -17.60
C LEU A 164 -8.20 16.15 -18.22
N ARG A 165 -7.70 17.06 -17.38
CA ARG A 165 -7.09 18.30 -17.83
C ARG A 165 -5.81 18.05 -18.63
N ARG A 166 -4.94 17.17 -18.13
CA ARG A 166 -3.64 16.86 -18.75
C ARG A 166 -3.77 15.89 -19.92
N LEU A 167 -4.42 14.76 -19.73
CA LEU A 167 -4.36 13.61 -20.65
C LEU A 167 -5.62 13.44 -21.52
N GLY A 168 -6.75 13.96 -21.06
CA GLY A 168 -8.05 13.84 -21.73
C GLY A 168 -8.85 12.61 -21.28
N ARG A 169 -10.14 12.57 -21.66
CA ARG A 169 -11.13 11.60 -21.19
C ARG A 169 -10.74 10.17 -21.55
N GLU A 170 -10.39 9.90 -22.79
CA GLU A 170 -10.13 8.53 -23.25
C GLU A 170 -8.90 7.93 -22.58
N ALA A 171 -7.80 8.69 -22.46
CA ALA A 171 -6.62 8.24 -21.73
C ALA A 171 -6.90 8.04 -20.24
N PHE A 172 -7.74 8.89 -19.64
CA PHE A 172 -8.19 8.69 -18.25
C PHE A 172 -8.97 7.38 -18.11
N ASP A 173 -10.01 7.18 -18.89
CA ASP A 173 -10.93 6.04 -18.74
C ASP A 173 -10.24 4.69 -19.04
N ARG A 174 -9.32 4.65 -20.02
CA ARG A 174 -8.71 3.42 -20.51
C ARG A 174 -7.37 3.07 -19.87
N LEU A 175 -6.61 4.07 -19.41
CA LEU A 175 -5.24 3.87 -18.90
C LEU A 175 -5.13 4.30 -17.43
N VAL A 176 -5.46 5.55 -17.09
CA VAL A 176 -5.20 6.10 -15.76
C VAL A 176 -6.10 5.46 -14.71
N GLN A 177 -7.42 5.50 -14.92
CA GLN A 177 -8.40 5.00 -13.96
C GLN A 177 -8.14 3.53 -13.57
N PRO A 178 -7.94 2.57 -14.51
CA PRO A 178 -7.70 1.18 -14.12
C PRO A 178 -6.33 0.97 -13.44
N LEU A 179 -5.29 1.71 -13.81
CA LEU A 179 -3.98 1.63 -13.14
C LEU A 179 -4.04 2.18 -11.70
N VAL A 180 -4.77 3.28 -11.49
CA VAL A 180 -4.99 3.85 -10.16
C VAL A 180 -5.85 2.95 -9.30
N ALA A 181 -6.92 2.38 -9.86
CA ALA A 181 -7.77 1.42 -9.16
C ALA A 181 -6.99 0.20 -8.66
N GLY A 182 -6.03 -0.30 -9.44
CA GLY A 182 -5.15 -1.40 -9.04
C GLY A 182 -4.19 -1.08 -7.89
N ILE A 183 -3.92 0.21 -7.61
CA ILE A 183 -2.99 0.64 -6.55
C ILE A 183 -3.75 1.12 -5.32
N TRP A 184 -4.72 2.04 -5.51
CA TRP A 184 -5.39 2.77 -4.43
C TRP A 184 -6.78 2.22 -4.10
N THR A 185 -7.37 1.41 -4.99
CA THR A 185 -8.77 0.97 -4.92
C THR A 185 -9.75 2.13 -4.64
N ALA A 186 -9.37 3.36 -5.05
CA ALA A 186 -10.02 4.62 -4.72
C ALA A 186 -10.96 5.09 -5.82
N ASP A 187 -11.83 6.03 -5.46
CA ASP A 187 -12.55 6.87 -6.42
C ASP A 187 -11.63 8.01 -6.88
N PRO A 188 -11.22 8.05 -8.17
CA PRO A 188 -10.32 9.09 -8.67
C PRO A 188 -10.90 10.50 -8.58
N ALA A 189 -12.24 10.65 -8.55
CA ALA A 189 -12.90 11.95 -8.39
C ALA A 189 -12.72 12.56 -6.99
N ARG A 190 -12.43 11.72 -5.99
CA ARG A 190 -12.21 12.12 -4.61
C ARG A 190 -10.74 12.03 -4.17
N LEU A 191 -9.91 11.27 -4.90
CA LEU A 191 -8.51 11.03 -4.54
C LEU A 191 -7.66 12.29 -4.77
N SER A 192 -7.01 12.80 -3.73
CA SER A 192 -6.12 13.96 -3.78
C SER A 192 -4.86 13.67 -4.58
N MET A 193 -4.55 14.49 -5.58
CA MET A 193 -3.28 14.43 -6.31
C MET A 193 -2.09 14.74 -5.40
N ALA A 194 -2.23 15.73 -4.53
CA ALA A 194 -1.16 16.17 -3.65
C ALA A 194 -0.77 15.07 -2.63
N ALA A 195 -1.77 14.33 -2.13
CA ALA A 195 -1.52 13.25 -1.17
C ALA A 195 -1.12 11.92 -1.83
N ALA A 196 -1.73 11.56 -2.96
CA ALA A 196 -1.55 10.25 -3.58
C ALA A 196 -0.40 10.20 -4.59
N CYS A 197 -0.22 11.25 -5.38
CA CYS A 197 0.68 11.27 -6.53
C CYS A 197 1.45 12.59 -6.67
N PRO A 198 2.10 13.11 -5.60
CA PRO A 198 2.74 14.44 -5.60
C PRO A 198 3.85 14.59 -6.65
N GLU A 199 4.46 13.50 -7.09
CA GLU A 199 5.50 13.55 -8.12
C GLU A 199 4.99 14.12 -9.45
N PHE A 200 3.75 13.85 -9.85
CA PHE A 200 3.21 14.36 -11.11
C PHE A 200 2.87 15.86 -11.04
N LEU A 201 2.49 16.37 -9.86
CA LEU A 201 2.35 17.81 -9.64
C LEU A 201 3.69 18.52 -9.75
N ARG A 202 4.76 17.94 -9.19
CA ARG A 202 6.11 18.49 -9.33
C ARG A 202 6.58 18.46 -10.77
N MET A 203 6.35 17.35 -11.50
CA MET A 203 6.66 17.26 -12.93
C MET A 203 5.97 18.37 -13.72
N GLU A 204 4.69 18.65 -13.47
CA GLU A 204 3.97 19.75 -14.10
C GLU A 204 4.58 21.13 -13.75
N GLN A 205 4.92 21.35 -12.49
CA GLN A 205 5.45 22.65 -12.02
C GLN A 205 6.88 22.90 -12.52
N GLU A 206 7.75 21.89 -12.48
CA GLU A 206 9.17 22.02 -12.81
C GLU A 206 9.43 22.00 -14.32
N HIS A 207 8.66 21.21 -15.08
CA HIS A 207 8.87 21.00 -16.52
C HIS A 207 7.76 21.56 -17.41
N GLY A 208 6.69 22.10 -16.82
CA GLY A 208 5.52 22.60 -17.54
C GLY A 208 4.60 21.51 -18.08
N SER A 209 5.09 20.27 -18.25
CA SER A 209 4.31 19.13 -18.72
C SER A 209 4.87 17.81 -18.22
N LEU A 210 4.01 16.79 -18.16
CA LEU A 210 4.40 15.42 -17.79
C LEU A 210 5.26 14.78 -18.90
N SER A 211 4.97 15.08 -20.16
CA SER A 211 5.74 14.62 -21.32
C SER A 211 7.17 15.15 -21.29
N ALA A 212 7.36 16.45 -21.04
CA ALA A 212 8.70 17.05 -20.95
C ALA A 212 9.50 16.49 -19.77
N ALA A 213 8.87 16.32 -18.61
CA ALA A 213 9.50 15.72 -17.44
C ALA A 213 9.95 14.27 -17.71
N GLU A 214 9.12 13.48 -18.39
CA GLU A 214 9.45 12.09 -18.73
C GLU A 214 10.55 12.00 -19.77
N GLU A 215 10.55 12.88 -20.77
CA GLU A 215 11.65 12.98 -21.76
C GLU A 215 12.99 13.33 -21.09
N ALA A 216 12.99 14.29 -20.14
CA ALA A 216 14.18 14.62 -19.35
C ALA A 216 14.69 13.42 -18.57
N ARG A 217 13.79 12.76 -17.81
CA ARG A 217 14.12 11.56 -17.03
C ARG A 217 14.68 10.42 -17.89
N LEU A 218 14.11 10.19 -19.08
CA LEU A 218 14.59 9.16 -20.02
C LEU A 218 15.90 9.55 -20.69
N GLY A 219 16.15 10.84 -20.87
CA GLY A 219 17.43 11.37 -21.35
C GLY A 219 18.60 11.00 -20.41
N ASP A 220 18.36 11.09 -19.10
CA ASP A 220 19.35 10.79 -18.06
C ASP A 220 19.64 9.29 -17.90
N LEU A 221 18.69 8.40 -18.23
CA LEU A 221 18.79 6.96 -17.99
C LEU A 221 19.50 6.15 -19.08
N GLY A 222 19.90 6.76 -20.19
CA GLY A 222 20.55 6.05 -21.31
C GLY A 222 19.63 5.08 -22.08
N THR A 223 20.15 4.48 -23.18
CA THR A 223 19.34 3.71 -24.14
C THR A 223 18.81 2.36 -23.64
N ALA A 224 19.48 1.72 -22.68
CA ALA A 224 19.12 0.39 -22.17
C ALA A 224 17.80 0.38 -21.37
N HIS A 225 17.44 1.49 -20.71
CA HIS A 225 16.21 1.59 -19.91
C HIS A 225 15.00 2.13 -20.70
N ARG A 226 15.18 2.52 -21.95
CA ARG A 226 14.11 3.08 -22.80
C ARG A 226 13.10 2.06 -23.30
N ALA A 227 13.49 0.81 -23.44
CA ALA A 227 12.67 -0.27 -24.01
C ALA A 227 11.78 -0.98 -22.99
N GLU A 228 12.12 -0.93 -21.71
CA GLU A 228 11.35 -1.57 -20.64
C GLU A 228 10.38 -0.54 -20.05
N GLY A 229 9.10 -0.93 -19.86
CA GLY A 229 8.16 -0.14 -19.08
C GLY A 229 8.77 0.10 -17.70
N ALA A 230 9.45 1.23 -17.54
CA ALA A 230 10.43 1.54 -16.48
C ALA A 230 9.96 1.30 -15.03
N ARG A 231 8.66 1.04 -14.82
CA ARG A 231 8.07 0.81 -13.50
C ARG A 231 8.18 -0.64 -13.02
N TYR A 232 7.96 -1.62 -13.89
CA TYR A 232 7.91 -3.03 -13.47
C TYR A 232 9.28 -3.63 -13.18
N GLY A 233 10.37 -3.12 -13.75
CA GLY A 233 11.73 -3.50 -13.41
C GLY A 233 12.18 -3.09 -12.02
N GLN A 234 11.46 -2.16 -11.38
CA GLN A 234 11.77 -1.65 -10.03
C GLN A 234 11.00 -2.37 -8.90
N PHE A 235 10.09 -3.29 -9.22
CA PHE A 235 9.38 -4.06 -8.20
C PHE A 235 10.17 -5.30 -7.81
N VAL A 236 10.28 -5.50 -6.51
CA VAL A 236 10.94 -6.67 -5.90
C VAL A 236 10.02 -7.35 -4.90
N THR A 237 10.25 -8.64 -4.71
CA THR A 237 9.59 -9.44 -3.69
C THR A 237 10.60 -10.39 -3.03
N LEU A 238 10.20 -11.10 -1.99
CA LEU A 238 10.98 -12.17 -1.41
C LEU A 238 10.59 -13.51 -2.05
N ALA A 239 11.57 -14.34 -2.36
CA ALA A 239 11.35 -15.67 -2.97
C ALA A 239 10.42 -16.54 -2.11
N SER A 240 10.52 -16.42 -0.78
CA SER A 240 9.66 -17.10 0.22
C SER A 240 8.32 -16.42 0.47
N GLY A 241 8.03 -15.29 -0.20
CA GLY A 241 6.83 -14.48 0.00
C GLY A 241 7.03 -13.28 0.90
N MET A 242 6.14 -12.29 0.73
CA MET A 242 6.21 -11.02 1.47
C MET A 242 5.97 -11.18 2.98
N GLY A 243 5.26 -12.25 3.40
CA GLY A 243 5.05 -12.59 4.81
C GLY A 243 6.34 -12.84 5.58
N THR A 244 7.42 -13.23 4.90
CA THR A 244 8.74 -13.39 5.50
C THR A 244 9.26 -12.11 6.17
N LEU A 245 8.88 -10.92 5.63
CA LEU A 245 9.34 -9.64 6.19
C LEU A 245 8.80 -9.39 7.61
N PRO A 246 7.48 -9.41 7.87
CA PRO A 246 6.97 -9.28 9.23
C PRO A 246 7.32 -10.46 10.14
N GLU A 247 7.49 -11.67 9.62
CA GLU A 247 7.92 -12.84 10.40
C GLU A 247 9.33 -12.63 10.96
N ARG A 248 10.30 -12.24 10.11
CA ARG A 248 11.67 -11.95 10.54
C ARG A 248 11.77 -10.76 11.50
N LEU A 249 10.93 -9.73 11.31
CA LEU A 249 10.81 -8.64 12.29
C LEU A 249 10.30 -9.15 13.64
N ALA A 250 9.26 -9.98 13.66
CA ALA A 250 8.71 -10.54 14.88
C ALA A 250 9.72 -11.40 15.64
N GLU A 251 10.46 -12.26 14.94
CA GLU A 251 11.56 -13.05 15.52
C GLU A 251 12.66 -12.15 16.11
N ARG A 252 13.05 -11.09 15.39
CA ARG A 252 14.10 -10.17 15.80
C ARG A 252 13.73 -9.39 17.07
N ILE A 253 12.50 -8.86 17.14
CA ILE A 253 12.05 -8.11 18.33
C ILE A 253 11.88 -9.04 19.54
N GLU A 254 11.45 -10.27 19.34
CA GLU A 254 11.33 -11.29 20.40
C GLU A 254 12.72 -11.66 20.95
N ALA A 255 13.68 -11.92 20.07
CA ALA A 255 15.08 -12.18 20.46
C ALA A 255 15.72 -10.98 21.20
N ALA A 256 15.26 -9.76 20.91
CA ALA A 256 15.70 -8.53 21.58
C ALA A 256 14.97 -8.25 22.90
N GLY A 257 14.04 -9.12 23.34
CA GLY A 257 13.35 -9.00 24.62
C GLY A 257 12.10 -8.10 24.59
N VAL A 258 11.53 -7.80 23.42
CA VAL A 258 10.24 -7.10 23.33
C VAL A 258 9.13 -8.02 23.86
N GLU A 259 8.41 -7.55 24.86
CA GLU A 259 7.27 -8.28 25.42
C GLU A 259 6.09 -8.25 24.44
N ARG A 260 5.52 -9.40 24.12
CA ARG A 260 4.31 -9.50 23.25
C ARG A 260 3.08 -9.81 24.07
N ARG A 261 2.00 -9.05 23.84
CA ARG A 261 0.70 -9.23 24.48
C ARG A 261 -0.38 -9.47 23.43
N ARG A 262 -1.11 -10.57 23.56
CA ARG A 262 -2.31 -10.83 22.76
C ARG A 262 -3.53 -10.23 23.43
N ALA A 263 -3.86 -8.99 23.05
CA ALA A 263 -4.97 -8.22 23.60
C ALA A 263 -5.43 -7.14 22.60
N ALA A 264 -6.69 -6.72 22.72
CA ALA A 264 -7.21 -5.56 22.03
C ALA A 264 -7.05 -4.31 22.91
N VAL A 265 -6.43 -3.25 22.39
CA VAL A 265 -6.42 -1.94 23.08
C VAL A 265 -7.77 -1.27 22.86
N THR A 266 -8.43 -0.88 23.95
CA THR A 266 -9.78 -0.32 23.95
C THR A 266 -9.80 1.18 24.19
N ALA A 267 -8.86 1.70 25.01
CA ALA A 267 -8.77 3.13 25.31
C ALA A 267 -7.36 3.55 25.70
N LEU A 268 -7.07 4.83 25.46
CA LEU A 268 -5.95 5.54 26.04
C LEU A 268 -6.46 6.65 26.97
N GLU A 269 -5.76 6.85 28.07
CA GLU A 269 -5.98 7.94 29.00
C GLU A 269 -4.66 8.66 29.27
N ARG A 270 -4.72 10.00 29.39
CA ARG A 270 -3.56 10.79 29.75
C ARG A 270 -3.43 10.85 31.27
N LEU A 271 -2.27 10.44 31.76
CA LEU A 271 -1.93 10.49 33.18
C LEU A 271 -1.12 11.78 33.49
N PRO A 272 -1.02 12.14 34.80
CA PRO A 272 -0.08 13.17 35.22
C PRO A 272 1.36 12.90 34.74
N ALA A 273 2.16 13.97 34.64
CA ALA A 273 3.54 13.93 34.14
C ALA A 273 3.68 13.44 32.68
N GLY A 274 2.62 13.56 31.87
CA GLY A 274 2.67 13.25 30.44
C GLY A 274 2.69 11.75 30.11
N ARG A 275 2.45 10.89 31.09
CA ARG A 275 2.35 9.44 30.90
C ARG A 275 1.01 9.02 30.33
N TRP A 276 0.91 7.77 29.92
CA TRP A 276 -0.26 7.18 29.28
C TRP A 276 -0.72 5.93 30.02
N ARG A 277 -2.03 5.75 30.16
CA ARG A 277 -2.66 4.49 30.54
C ARG A 277 -3.28 3.85 29.31
N VAL A 278 -2.87 2.62 29.05
CA VAL A 278 -3.37 1.79 27.94
C VAL A 278 -4.31 0.73 28.53
N SER A 279 -5.59 0.79 28.17
CA SER A 279 -6.58 -0.19 28.57
C SER A 279 -6.65 -1.33 27.56
N LEU A 280 -6.64 -2.56 28.02
CA LEU A 280 -6.58 -3.78 27.22
C LEU A 280 -7.71 -4.72 27.56
N ASP A 281 -8.32 -5.32 26.52
CA ASP A 281 -9.15 -6.53 26.66
C ASP A 281 -8.31 -7.73 26.22
N ARG A 282 -8.06 -8.64 27.16
CA ARG A 282 -7.24 -9.84 26.89
C ARG A 282 -8.00 -10.85 26.03
N ALA A 283 -7.29 -11.48 25.10
CA ALA A 283 -7.88 -12.56 24.29
C ALA A 283 -8.38 -13.76 25.11
N ALA A 284 -7.79 -13.98 26.29
CA ALA A 284 -8.21 -15.02 27.26
C ALA A 284 -9.33 -14.56 28.22
N GLY A 285 -9.85 -13.34 28.01
CA GLY A 285 -10.86 -12.71 28.89
C GLY A 285 -10.27 -11.84 29.99
N GLY A 286 -11.05 -10.86 30.44
CA GLY A 286 -10.68 -9.86 31.45
C GLY A 286 -9.97 -8.61 30.87
N THR A 287 -10.04 -7.53 31.66
CA THR A 287 -9.42 -6.24 31.36
C THR A 287 -8.08 -6.09 32.08
N GLU A 288 -7.18 -5.34 31.50
CA GLU A 288 -5.88 -4.99 32.06
C GLU A 288 -5.53 -3.56 31.71
N THR A 289 -4.71 -2.90 32.52
CA THR A 289 -4.14 -1.59 32.17
C THR A 289 -2.63 -1.62 32.25
N ILE A 290 -1.97 -0.89 31.34
CA ILE A 290 -0.53 -0.69 31.33
C ILE A 290 -0.26 0.81 31.38
N ASP A 291 0.48 1.27 32.39
CA ASP A 291 0.97 2.64 32.44
C ASP A 291 2.32 2.71 31.69
N ALA A 292 2.42 3.62 30.73
CA ALA A 292 3.55 3.79 29.81
C ALA A 292 4.03 5.24 29.76
N ASP A 293 5.31 5.42 29.43
CA ASP A 293 5.92 6.74 29.21
C ASP A 293 5.76 7.16 27.74
N GLY A 294 5.53 6.20 26.84
CA GLY A 294 5.25 6.45 25.44
C GLY A 294 4.33 5.41 24.81
N VAL A 295 3.59 5.81 23.77
CA VAL A 295 2.67 4.94 23.01
C VAL A 295 2.83 5.20 21.52
N VAL A 296 2.96 4.13 20.74
CA VAL A 296 2.84 4.16 19.28
C VAL A 296 1.53 3.47 18.90
N LEU A 297 0.59 4.20 18.27
CA LEU A 297 -0.62 3.63 17.68
C LEU A 297 -0.36 3.26 16.22
N ALA A 298 -0.09 1.98 15.97
CA ALA A 298 0.09 1.41 14.63
C ALA A 298 -1.18 0.67 14.17
N LEU A 299 -2.30 1.38 14.21
CA LEU A 299 -3.64 0.88 13.94
C LEU A 299 -4.25 1.56 12.71
N PRO A 300 -5.23 0.93 12.01
CA PRO A 300 -6.09 1.65 11.08
C PRO A 300 -6.71 2.88 11.74
N ALA A 301 -6.76 4.02 11.03
CA ALA A 301 -7.17 5.30 11.62
C ALA A 301 -8.55 5.27 12.30
N PRO A 302 -9.60 4.59 11.77
CA PRO A 302 -10.88 4.48 12.48
C PRO A 302 -10.79 3.70 13.80
N ILE A 303 -9.85 2.76 13.92
CA ILE A 303 -9.63 2.03 15.18
C ILE A 303 -8.85 2.93 16.15
N ALA A 304 -7.80 3.62 15.67
CA ALA A 304 -7.06 4.59 16.45
C ALA A 304 -7.97 5.71 16.98
N ALA A 305 -8.95 6.17 16.18
CA ALA A 305 -9.97 7.14 16.58
C ALA A 305 -10.76 6.66 17.81
N ARG A 306 -11.23 5.41 17.79
CA ARG A 306 -11.96 4.83 18.94
C ARG A 306 -11.09 4.75 20.19
N VAL A 307 -9.85 4.33 20.05
CA VAL A 307 -8.88 4.20 21.15
C VAL A 307 -8.56 5.59 21.76
N MET A 308 -8.52 6.64 20.93
CA MET A 308 -8.23 8.02 21.33
C MET A 308 -9.44 8.80 21.88
N ALA A 309 -10.65 8.30 21.74
CA ALA A 309 -11.89 9.04 22.00
C ALA A 309 -11.97 9.63 23.43
N THR A 310 -11.39 8.96 24.41
CA THR A 310 -11.33 9.43 25.80
C THR A 310 -10.20 10.44 26.03
N ALA A 311 -9.02 10.17 25.42
CA ALA A 311 -7.82 10.97 25.67
C ALA A 311 -7.83 12.30 24.92
N ASP A 312 -8.29 12.33 23.66
CA ASP A 312 -8.39 13.53 22.83
C ASP A 312 -9.48 13.39 21.76
N LYS A 313 -10.63 14.00 22.01
CA LYS A 313 -11.79 13.96 21.10
C LYS A 313 -11.51 14.63 19.75
N ALA A 314 -10.68 15.67 19.72
CA ALA A 314 -10.36 16.36 18.48
C ALA A 314 -9.46 15.51 17.58
N LEU A 315 -8.43 14.88 18.14
CA LEU A 315 -7.60 13.91 17.40
C LEU A 315 -8.44 12.71 16.94
N ALA A 316 -9.32 12.21 17.79
CA ALA A 316 -10.21 11.11 17.44
C ALA A 316 -11.12 11.46 16.25
N ALA A 317 -11.66 12.68 16.19
CA ALA A 317 -12.49 13.15 15.09
C ALA A 317 -11.70 13.24 13.79
N GLU A 318 -10.46 13.78 13.80
CA GLU A 318 -9.61 13.81 12.60
C GLU A 318 -9.24 12.43 12.10
N LEU A 319 -8.88 11.51 12.99
CA LEU A 319 -8.58 10.11 12.65
C LEU A 319 -9.81 9.38 12.09
N GLY A 320 -10.98 9.58 12.71
CA GLY A 320 -12.25 9.00 12.27
C GLY A 320 -12.73 9.52 10.91
N GLY A 321 -12.24 10.68 10.48
CA GLY A 321 -12.54 11.27 9.18
C GLY A 321 -11.68 10.72 8.02
N ILE A 322 -10.77 9.79 8.26
CA ILE A 322 -10.04 9.09 7.20
C ILE A 322 -10.85 7.88 6.79
N ASP A 323 -11.47 7.94 5.62
CA ASP A 323 -12.26 6.83 5.05
C ASP A 323 -11.35 5.65 4.67
N TYR A 324 -11.95 4.46 4.62
CA TYR A 324 -11.28 3.24 4.18
C TYR A 324 -12.12 2.47 3.17
N ALA A 325 -11.47 1.98 2.11
CA ALA A 325 -12.09 1.06 1.18
C ALA A 325 -11.85 -0.39 1.58
N GLY A 326 -12.88 -1.22 1.33
CA GLY A 326 -12.80 -2.67 1.46
C GLY A 326 -12.57 -3.34 0.10
N SER A 327 -11.87 -4.47 0.12
CA SER A 327 -11.63 -5.29 -1.07
C SER A 327 -11.55 -6.77 -0.73
N ALA A 328 -11.75 -7.62 -1.74
CA ALA A 328 -11.46 -9.05 -1.67
C ALA A 328 -10.44 -9.42 -2.74
N VAL A 329 -9.54 -10.31 -2.39
CA VAL A 329 -8.59 -10.94 -3.33
C VAL A 329 -8.94 -12.42 -3.40
N VAL A 330 -9.42 -12.86 -4.56
CA VAL A 330 -9.70 -14.27 -4.82
C VAL A 330 -8.52 -14.83 -5.59
N VAL A 331 -7.82 -15.79 -4.99
CA VAL A 331 -6.63 -16.44 -5.57
C VAL A 331 -7.03 -17.79 -6.08
N LEU A 332 -6.81 -18.00 -7.38
CA LEU A 332 -7.19 -19.23 -8.06
C LEU A 332 -5.97 -19.85 -8.75
N GLY A 333 -5.71 -21.12 -8.46
CA GLY A 333 -4.70 -21.94 -9.12
C GLY A 333 -5.32 -22.80 -10.18
N TYR A 334 -4.74 -22.84 -11.38
CA TYR A 334 -5.18 -23.67 -12.50
C TYR A 334 -4.02 -24.49 -13.06
N ALA A 335 -4.31 -25.63 -13.69
CA ALA A 335 -3.36 -26.21 -14.60
C ALA A 335 -3.14 -25.25 -15.78
N ARG A 336 -1.91 -25.16 -16.30
CA ARG A 336 -1.56 -24.13 -17.29
C ARG A 336 -2.39 -24.24 -18.57
N GLU A 337 -2.73 -25.44 -18.99
CA GLU A 337 -3.56 -25.73 -20.16
C GLU A 337 -5.03 -25.31 -20.02
N GLN A 338 -5.50 -25.07 -18.80
CA GLN A 338 -6.85 -24.56 -18.54
C GLN A 338 -6.98 -23.06 -18.81
N VAL A 339 -5.88 -22.35 -19.07
CA VAL A 339 -5.87 -20.89 -19.29
C VAL A 339 -5.38 -20.61 -20.69
N ALA A 340 -6.25 -20.06 -21.55
CA ALA A 340 -5.93 -19.80 -22.94
C ALA A 340 -4.92 -18.65 -23.13
N HIS A 341 -4.99 -17.62 -22.29
CA HIS A 341 -4.08 -16.47 -22.35
C HIS A 341 -2.63 -16.89 -22.11
N PRO A 342 -1.63 -16.34 -22.84
CA PRO A 342 -0.22 -16.70 -22.68
C PRO A 342 0.37 -16.37 -21.30
N LEU A 343 -0.24 -15.47 -20.54
CA LEU A 343 0.22 -14.97 -19.23
C LEU A 343 1.62 -14.32 -19.30
N ASP A 344 1.93 -13.65 -20.38
CA ASP A 344 3.22 -13.03 -20.69
C ASP A 344 3.33 -11.57 -20.19
N ALA A 345 2.69 -11.28 -19.06
CA ALA A 345 2.65 -9.97 -18.41
C ALA A 345 2.58 -10.13 -16.88
N ALA A 346 2.72 -9.03 -16.15
CA ALA A 346 2.52 -9.00 -14.70
C ALA A 346 1.04 -9.16 -14.31
N GLY A 347 0.13 -8.78 -15.21
CA GLY A 347 -1.30 -8.85 -15.01
C GLY A 347 -2.07 -7.96 -15.97
N VAL A 348 -3.38 -7.94 -15.77
CA VAL A 348 -4.36 -7.14 -16.54
C VAL A 348 -5.06 -6.19 -15.60
N VAL A 349 -5.14 -4.91 -15.96
CA VAL A 349 -6.06 -3.95 -15.32
C VAL A 349 -7.33 -3.82 -16.15
N VAL A 350 -8.46 -3.61 -15.48
CA VAL A 350 -9.78 -3.63 -16.11
C VAL A 350 -10.40 -2.23 -16.00
N PRO A 351 -10.52 -1.49 -17.12
CA PRO A 351 -11.19 -0.21 -17.13
C PRO A 351 -12.66 -0.34 -16.70
N ARG A 352 -13.12 0.60 -15.88
CA ARG A 352 -14.50 0.62 -15.42
C ARG A 352 -15.54 0.68 -16.57
N ILE A 353 -15.14 1.35 -17.67
CA ILE A 353 -15.99 1.48 -18.87
C ILE A 353 -16.30 0.14 -19.56
N GLU A 354 -15.52 -0.92 -19.29
CA GLU A 354 -15.76 -2.26 -19.80
C GLU A 354 -16.90 -2.99 -19.05
N GLY A 355 -17.44 -2.40 -17.97
CA GLY A 355 -18.57 -2.95 -17.22
C GLY A 355 -18.26 -4.25 -16.45
N ARG A 356 -16.99 -4.63 -16.35
CA ARG A 356 -16.55 -5.83 -15.62
C ARG A 356 -16.49 -5.56 -14.11
N ARG A 357 -16.40 -6.64 -13.32
CA ARG A 357 -16.40 -6.60 -11.86
C ARG A 357 -14.99 -6.65 -11.26
N ALA A 358 -14.04 -7.26 -11.96
CA ALA A 358 -12.65 -7.24 -11.53
C ALA A 358 -12.03 -5.86 -11.73
N LEU A 359 -11.27 -5.39 -10.74
CA LEU A 359 -10.41 -4.21 -10.87
C LEU A 359 -9.14 -4.53 -11.66
N ALA A 360 -8.60 -5.72 -11.37
CA ALA A 360 -7.36 -6.22 -11.97
C ALA A 360 -7.24 -7.73 -11.76
N ILE A 361 -6.40 -8.36 -12.55
CA ILE A 361 -5.95 -9.75 -12.39
C ILE A 361 -4.41 -9.74 -12.38
N SER A 362 -3.78 -10.23 -11.30
CA SER A 362 -2.34 -10.43 -11.25
C SER A 362 -1.99 -11.85 -11.69
N PHE A 363 -1.02 -11.99 -12.59
CA PHE A 363 -0.47 -13.25 -13.02
C PHE A 363 0.69 -13.66 -12.12
N SER A 364 0.38 -14.04 -10.87
CA SER A 364 1.36 -14.15 -9.79
C SER A 364 2.52 -15.09 -10.11
N SER A 365 2.26 -16.24 -10.73
CA SER A 365 3.29 -17.23 -11.10
C SER A 365 4.09 -16.84 -12.36
N ALA A 366 3.52 -16.01 -13.24
CA ALA A 366 4.23 -15.45 -14.38
C ALA A 366 5.11 -14.26 -13.95
N LYS A 367 4.62 -13.48 -13.01
CA LYS A 367 5.29 -12.31 -12.46
C LYS A 367 6.50 -12.69 -11.60
N PHE A 368 6.33 -13.72 -10.75
CA PHE A 368 7.37 -14.20 -9.84
C PHE A 368 7.45 -15.72 -9.90
N PRO A 369 8.60 -16.29 -10.31
CA PRO A 369 8.83 -17.74 -10.30
C PRO A 369 8.61 -18.34 -8.89
N GLY A 370 8.16 -19.60 -8.86
CA GLY A 370 7.98 -20.35 -7.61
C GLY A 370 6.65 -20.07 -6.86
N ARG A 371 5.70 -19.36 -7.48
CA ARG A 371 4.38 -19.11 -6.86
C ARG A 371 3.37 -20.24 -7.12
N ALA A 372 3.63 -21.13 -8.06
CA ALA A 372 2.78 -22.28 -8.40
C ALA A 372 3.62 -23.54 -8.63
N PRO A 373 3.06 -24.74 -8.43
CA PRO A 373 3.69 -25.99 -8.83
C PRO A 373 3.98 -26.04 -10.35
N ALA A 374 4.92 -26.88 -10.77
CA ALA A 374 5.22 -27.06 -12.20
C ALA A 374 3.96 -27.44 -13.00
N GLY A 375 3.80 -26.88 -14.19
CA GLY A 375 2.63 -27.08 -15.04
C GLY A 375 1.34 -26.35 -14.58
N HIS A 376 1.44 -25.49 -13.58
CA HIS A 376 0.31 -24.72 -13.06
C HIS A 376 0.55 -23.22 -13.13
N CYS A 377 -0.52 -22.44 -13.01
CA CYS A 377 -0.47 -20.98 -12.88
C CYS A 377 -1.33 -20.49 -11.72
N LEU A 378 -0.90 -19.39 -11.09
CA LEU A 378 -1.58 -18.74 -9.97
C LEU A 378 -2.04 -17.35 -10.40
N LEU A 379 -3.35 -17.11 -10.28
CA LEU A 379 -4.03 -15.88 -10.67
C LEU A 379 -4.70 -15.25 -9.45
N ARG A 380 -4.58 -13.93 -9.28
CA ARG A 380 -5.23 -13.18 -8.20
C ARG A 380 -6.19 -12.17 -8.81
N VAL A 381 -7.49 -12.32 -8.50
CA VAL A 381 -8.57 -11.43 -8.94
C VAL A 381 -8.88 -10.44 -7.83
N PHE A 382 -8.79 -9.14 -8.13
CA PHE A 382 -9.08 -8.07 -7.18
C PHE A 382 -10.50 -7.55 -7.39
N LEU A 383 -11.31 -7.57 -6.33
CA LEU A 383 -12.73 -7.23 -6.32
C LEU A 383 -13.03 -6.17 -5.25
N GLY A 384 -13.96 -5.25 -5.51
CA GLY A 384 -14.39 -4.24 -4.54
C GLY A 384 -13.74 -2.88 -4.75
N GLY A 385 -13.30 -2.22 -3.69
CA GLY A 385 -12.77 -0.85 -3.70
C GLY A 385 -13.85 0.22 -3.49
N ALA A 386 -13.46 1.49 -3.51
CA ALA A 386 -14.35 2.62 -3.20
C ALA A 386 -15.53 2.76 -4.17
N LEU A 387 -15.37 2.31 -5.42
CA LEU A 387 -16.42 2.38 -6.46
C LEU A 387 -17.37 1.16 -6.47
N ASP A 388 -17.06 0.12 -5.69
CA ASP A 388 -17.89 -1.09 -5.53
C ASP A 388 -17.77 -1.61 -4.08
N PRO A 389 -18.22 -0.81 -3.08
CA PRO A 389 -17.90 -1.02 -1.66
C PRO A 389 -18.53 -2.27 -1.06
N GLU A 390 -19.59 -2.80 -1.66
CA GLU A 390 -20.31 -3.98 -1.17
C GLU A 390 -19.72 -5.31 -1.68
N ARG A 391 -18.90 -5.28 -2.71
CA ARG A 391 -18.42 -6.48 -3.40
C ARG A 391 -17.67 -7.44 -2.48
N HIS A 392 -16.85 -6.94 -1.60
CA HIS A 392 -16.07 -7.75 -0.66
C HIS A 392 -16.92 -8.39 0.46
N LEU A 393 -18.20 -8.01 0.58
CA LEU A 393 -19.16 -8.54 1.55
C LEU A 393 -19.89 -9.79 1.04
N LEU A 394 -19.80 -10.09 -0.25
CA LEU A 394 -20.36 -11.32 -0.81
C LEU A 394 -19.82 -12.55 -0.08
N ASP A 395 -20.59 -13.62 -0.02
CA ASP A 395 -20.13 -14.90 0.54
C ASP A 395 -19.00 -15.53 -0.30
N ASP A 396 -18.38 -16.59 0.20
CA ASP A 396 -17.23 -17.22 -0.44
C ASP A 396 -17.58 -17.80 -1.81
N ASP A 397 -18.72 -18.48 -1.91
CA ASP A 397 -19.15 -19.11 -3.16
C ASP A 397 -19.45 -18.06 -4.24
N GLN A 398 -20.09 -16.96 -3.85
CA GLN A 398 -20.37 -15.83 -4.74
C GLN A 398 -19.07 -15.15 -5.22
N LEU A 399 -18.10 -14.93 -4.34
CA LEU A 399 -16.80 -14.35 -4.71
C LEU A 399 -16.04 -15.26 -5.65
N VAL A 400 -16.02 -16.57 -5.39
CA VAL A 400 -15.36 -17.57 -6.26
C VAL A 400 -16.05 -17.65 -7.61
N ALA A 401 -17.37 -17.71 -7.65
CA ALA A 401 -18.14 -17.76 -8.90
C ALA A 401 -17.84 -16.53 -9.75
N LEU A 402 -17.87 -15.33 -9.15
CA LEU A 402 -17.55 -14.07 -9.81
C LEU A 402 -16.10 -14.04 -10.33
N ALA A 403 -15.13 -14.43 -9.51
CA ALA A 403 -13.74 -14.46 -9.92
C ALA A 403 -13.48 -15.43 -11.09
N ARG A 404 -14.18 -16.58 -11.10
CA ARG A 404 -14.11 -17.55 -12.21
C ARG A 404 -14.74 -16.97 -13.49
N GLU A 405 -15.87 -16.28 -13.37
CA GLU A 405 -16.49 -15.59 -14.52
C GLU A 405 -15.54 -14.54 -15.13
N GLU A 406 -14.91 -13.71 -14.29
CA GLU A 406 -13.94 -12.71 -14.75
C GLU A 406 -12.72 -13.35 -15.40
N LEU A 407 -12.17 -14.43 -14.82
CA LEU A 407 -11.05 -15.17 -15.40
C LEU A 407 -11.41 -15.84 -16.72
N ALA A 408 -12.60 -16.41 -16.83
CA ALA A 408 -13.07 -16.99 -18.09
C ALA A 408 -13.18 -15.93 -19.20
N ALA A 409 -13.72 -14.76 -18.88
CA ALA A 409 -13.94 -13.68 -19.85
C ALA A 409 -12.62 -12.98 -20.25
N ILE A 410 -11.66 -12.84 -19.34
CA ILE A 410 -10.47 -11.98 -19.56
C ILE A 410 -9.27 -12.81 -20.02
N VAL A 411 -9.06 -13.99 -19.43
CA VAL A 411 -7.88 -14.84 -19.71
C VAL A 411 -8.24 -16.21 -20.26
N GLY A 412 -9.52 -16.48 -20.52
CA GLY A 412 -9.99 -17.76 -21.08
C GLY A 412 -9.72 -18.94 -20.13
N ALA A 413 -9.85 -18.75 -18.83
CA ALA A 413 -9.72 -19.82 -17.86
C ALA A 413 -10.95 -20.74 -17.91
N SER A 414 -10.76 -22.05 -17.89
CA SER A 414 -11.82 -23.04 -18.00
C SER A 414 -11.69 -24.18 -16.99
N GLY A 415 -12.80 -24.84 -16.70
CA GLY A 415 -12.83 -25.97 -15.75
C GLY A 415 -12.69 -25.55 -14.28
N PRO A 416 -12.56 -26.52 -13.35
CA PRO A 416 -12.42 -26.23 -11.93
C PRO A 416 -10.97 -25.81 -11.59
N PRO A 417 -10.79 -24.82 -10.71
CA PRO A 417 -9.47 -24.49 -10.18
C PRO A 417 -8.93 -25.62 -9.28
N LYS A 418 -7.62 -25.76 -9.22
CA LYS A 418 -6.90 -26.70 -8.33
C LYS A 418 -6.66 -26.11 -6.93
N LEU A 419 -6.70 -24.80 -6.82
CA LEU A 419 -6.54 -24.04 -5.58
C LEU A 419 -7.57 -22.93 -5.55
N ILE A 420 -8.18 -22.71 -4.39
CA ILE A 420 -9.00 -21.55 -4.08
C ILE A 420 -8.53 -21.00 -2.73
N GLU A 421 -8.25 -19.70 -2.67
CA GLU A 421 -7.98 -18.96 -1.43
C GLU A 421 -8.66 -17.60 -1.54
N ILE A 422 -9.29 -17.15 -0.44
CA ILE A 422 -9.98 -15.87 -0.38
C ILE A 422 -9.38 -15.04 0.75
N ALA A 423 -8.96 -13.83 0.43
CA ALA A 423 -8.55 -12.84 1.41
C ALA A 423 -9.53 -11.67 1.39
N ARG A 424 -10.22 -11.42 2.52
CA ARG A 424 -11.09 -10.27 2.70
C ARG A 424 -10.41 -9.20 3.53
N TRP A 425 -10.46 -7.99 3.02
CA TRP A 425 -9.88 -6.80 3.63
C TRP A 425 -10.95 -5.70 3.73
N PRO A 426 -11.87 -5.79 4.71
CA PRO A 426 -13.07 -4.93 4.75
C PRO A 426 -12.77 -3.45 4.96
N ALA A 427 -11.63 -3.11 5.56
CA ALA A 427 -11.22 -1.73 5.83
C ALA A 427 -9.69 -1.66 5.87
N ALA A 428 -9.02 -1.97 4.74
CA ALA A 428 -7.58 -2.07 4.70
C ALA A 428 -6.89 -0.95 3.92
N MET A 429 -7.60 -0.30 2.97
CA MET A 429 -7.01 0.74 2.13
C MET A 429 -7.53 2.13 2.54
N PRO A 430 -6.70 2.94 3.23
CA PRO A 430 -7.06 4.31 3.56
C PRO A 430 -7.23 5.14 2.29
N GLN A 431 -8.23 6.02 2.29
CA GLN A 431 -8.61 6.84 1.16
C GLN A 431 -8.10 8.27 1.37
N TYR A 432 -7.14 8.68 0.56
CA TYR A 432 -6.56 10.03 0.61
C TYR A 432 -7.43 10.99 -0.20
N HIS A 433 -8.61 11.32 0.34
CA HIS A 433 -9.53 12.25 -0.30
C HIS A 433 -8.98 13.68 -0.33
N LEU A 434 -9.60 14.54 -1.14
CA LEU A 434 -9.31 15.98 -1.13
C LEU A 434 -9.32 16.51 0.30
N GLY A 435 -8.34 17.34 0.66
CA GLY A 435 -8.13 17.84 2.02
C GLY A 435 -7.41 16.86 2.97
N HIS A 436 -6.84 15.76 2.44
CA HIS A 436 -6.11 14.78 3.26
C HIS A 436 -4.86 15.39 3.92
N LEU A 437 -4.07 16.16 3.18
CA LEU A 437 -2.85 16.77 3.71
C LEU A 437 -3.15 17.77 4.85
N GLU A 438 -4.18 18.58 4.70
CA GLU A 438 -4.63 19.51 5.76
C GLU A 438 -5.12 18.75 6.99
N ARG A 439 -5.75 17.59 6.80
CA ARG A 439 -6.12 16.70 7.91
C ARG A 439 -4.88 16.16 8.62
N ILE A 440 -3.86 15.73 7.88
CA ILE A 440 -2.59 15.27 8.46
C ILE A 440 -1.88 16.39 9.22
N GLU A 441 -1.91 17.62 8.70
CA GLU A 441 -1.39 18.78 9.44
C GLU A 441 -2.12 18.99 10.77
N ARG A 442 -3.46 18.95 10.80
CA ARG A 442 -4.24 19.05 12.04
C ARG A 442 -3.95 17.91 13.01
N ILE A 443 -3.84 16.67 12.51
CA ILE A 443 -3.42 15.53 13.31
C ILE A 443 -2.04 15.76 13.92
N THR A 444 -1.07 16.26 13.15
CA THR A 444 0.29 16.53 13.61
C THR A 444 0.31 17.60 14.69
N GLN A 445 -0.42 18.71 14.50
CA GLN A 445 -0.57 19.77 15.49
C GLN A 445 -1.18 19.26 16.82
N ARG A 446 -2.17 18.33 16.74
CA ARG A 446 -2.72 17.69 17.94
C ARG A 446 -1.69 16.78 18.62
N LEU A 447 -0.93 16.01 17.85
CA LEU A 447 0.12 15.16 18.39
C LEU A 447 1.24 15.95 19.08
N ASP A 448 1.52 17.19 18.65
CA ASP A 448 2.52 18.07 19.31
C ASP A 448 2.10 18.48 20.72
N MET A 449 0.80 18.48 21.00
CA MET A 449 0.26 18.71 22.35
C MET A 449 0.14 17.45 23.19
N LEU A 450 0.50 16.28 22.63
CA LEU A 450 0.38 14.96 23.25
C LEU A 450 1.75 14.27 23.31
N PRO A 451 2.67 14.75 24.17
CA PRO A 451 4.00 14.17 24.28
C PRO A 451 3.91 12.67 24.63
N GLY A 452 4.85 11.90 24.10
CA GLY A 452 4.87 10.44 24.25
C GLY A 452 3.91 9.70 23.34
N LEU A 453 3.06 10.36 22.54
CA LEU A 453 2.19 9.71 21.56
C LEU A 453 2.70 9.85 20.13
N ALA A 454 2.66 8.75 19.37
CA ALA A 454 2.89 8.74 17.94
C ALA A 454 1.91 7.84 17.20
N LEU A 455 1.67 8.15 15.93
CA LEU A 455 0.87 7.33 15.00
C LEU A 455 1.78 6.70 13.95
N ALA A 456 1.46 5.49 13.52
CA ALA A 456 2.18 4.80 12.44
C ALA A 456 1.22 4.04 11.53
N GLY A 457 1.56 3.95 10.24
CA GLY A 457 0.81 3.13 9.27
C GLY A 457 0.48 3.85 7.99
N ALA A 458 -0.27 3.15 7.14
CA ALA A 458 -0.60 3.56 5.77
C ALA A 458 -1.59 4.74 5.69
N ALA A 459 -2.17 5.19 6.79
CA ALA A 459 -3.19 6.24 6.79
C ALA A 459 -2.63 7.66 6.60
N TYR A 460 -1.32 7.86 6.73
CA TYR A 460 -0.75 9.20 6.93
C TYR A 460 0.12 9.67 5.76
N GLU A 461 1.18 8.94 5.40
CA GLU A 461 2.21 9.42 4.49
C GLU A 461 2.47 8.48 3.29
N GLY A 462 1.57 7.56 3.01
CA GLY A 462 1.65 6.64 1.88
C GLY A 462 1.30 5.20 2.23
N VAL A 463 0.73 4.50 1.25
CA VAL A 463 0.17 3.15 1.42
C VAL A 463 1.15 2.04 1.04
N GLY A 464 2.28 2.36 0.41
CA GLY A 464 3.28 1.38 0.00
C GLY A 464 4.09 0.83 1.18
N ILE A 465 4.60 -0.39 1.03
CA ILE A 465 5.42 -1.04 2.07
C ILE A 465 6.60 -0.15 2.54
N PRO A 466 7.38 0.51 1.65
CA PRO A 466 8.46 1.39 2.10
C PRO A 466 7.96 2.58 2.92
N GLN A 467 6.83 3.21 2.55
CA GLN A 467 6.26 4.32 3.30
C GLN A 467 5.74 3.86 4.68
N VAL A 468 5.13 2.67 4.75
CA VAL A 468 4.69 2.08 6.02
C VAL A 468 5.88 1.79 6.95
N ILE A 469 7.02 1.35 6.39
CA ILE A 469 8.28 1.17 7.13
C ILE A 469 8.76 2.53 7.65
N ALA A 470 8.85 3.54 6.80
CA ALA A 470 9.26 4.91 7.19
C ALA A 470 8.38 5.47 8.30
N SER A 471 7.06 5.27 8.21
CA SER A 471 6.09 5.70 9.21
C SER A 471 6.34 5.04 10.58
N GLY A 472 6.65 3.73 10.62
CA GLY A 472 7.02 3.04 11.86
C GLY A 472 8.30 3.58 12.49
N GLN A 473 9.33 3.85 11.68
CA GLN A 473 10.60 4.45 12.13
C GLN A 473 10.40 5.88 12.66
N ALA A 474 9.61 6.70 11.96
CA ALA A 474 9.30 8.06 12.37
C ALA A 474 8.53 8.10 13.71
N ALA A 475 7.56 7.20 13.89
CA ALA A 475 6.81 7.07 15.13
C ALA A 475 7.71 6.68 16.32
N ALA A 476 8.61 5.74 16.13
CA ALA A 476 9.60 5.37 17.16
C ALA A 476 10.49 6.55 17.53
N LYS A 477 11.01 7.29 16.54
CA LYS A 477 11.84 8.48 16.76
C LYS A 477 11.08 9.56 17.53
N ARG A 478 9.82 9.82 17.19
CA ARG A 478 8.96 10.80 17.87
C ARG A 478 8.75 10.45 19.34
N VAL A 479 8.39 9.22 19.65
CA VAL A 479 8.21 8.76 21.04
C VAL A 479 9.50 8.88 21.82
N LEU A 480 10.62 8.42 21.28
CA LEU A 480 11.92 8.53 21.94
C LEU A 480 12.32 9.97 22.26
N ALA A 481 12.05 10.92 21.37
CA ALA A 481 12.33 12.32 21.61
C ALA A 481 11.52 12.90 22.78
N SER A 482 10.26 12.45 22.93
CA SER A 482 9.37 12.91 24.02
C SER A 482 9.70 12.31 25.36
N VAL A 483 10.03 11.02 25.39
CA VAL A 483 10.38 10.29 26.62
C VAL A 483 11.69 10.81 27.23
N ARG A 484 12.58 11.37 26.41
CA ARG A 484 13.83 12.02 26.84
C ARG A 484 13.62 13.34 27.58
N ALA A 485 12.58 14.09 27.19
CA ALA A 485 12.32 15.41 27.77
C ALA A 485 11.67 15.34 29.16
N ALA A 486 11.18 14.18 29.56
CA ALA A 486 10.48 13.96 30.84
C ALA A 486 11.37 13.36 31.95
N GLY A 487 12.61 12.97 31.67
CA GLY A 487 13.62 12.49 32.62
C GLY A 487 14.73 13.51 32.83
#